data_e73c4ed98dbe790327a716f3ac9688c8
#
_entry.id   e73c4ed98dbe790327a716f3ac9688c8
#
_cell.length_a   1.000
_cell.length_b   1.000
_cell.length_c   1.000
_cell.angle_alpha   90.00
_cell.angle_beta   90.00
_cell.angle_gamma   90.00
#
_symmetry.space_group_name_H-M   'P 1'
#
loop_
_entity.id
_entity.type
_entity.pdbx_description
1 polymer ?
#
loop_
_entity_poly.entity_id
_entity_poly.type
_entity_poly.pdbx_seq_one_letter_code
_entity_poly.pdbx_strand_id
1 'polypeptide(L)'
;MGYFMSKLILDFNWLLGHLRRIYFMALPENEEDYEKSRGYYIAGDSATQTIAQLAGGTFLVSLMLSVNIPDATIGVITSMASFAALFQLFTMQKINRLKKRKLFVSLCVLQKLFLALIFFIPLMSLENHAAQFLIIAGYFFAQACTQIGTPATQDWIATLVPMELRGRYFSRKDAIAVFVTVTTMLIAGVIMDKTAGPLQHIGFLINGSLILVLVILNFWAFSCMKEPRHARLNAFGQEMHGHLARKNKEDAPARQKGVLKTEILEAFRNPDFRKAFWTNILWLTAFYTSSPFNTSYQIKDLSLPFTFIMVVGFFGNLIRIAITPMVGRMGDRYGMACIYKYSLVGILLNFAFMALSVPSNAYPMTIAATIFSAIGWSFAGIGLFGIQLELINEEKRTLQLSILSSIGGV
;
A
#
# COMPACT_ATOMS: atom_id res chain seq x y z
N MET A 1 38.10 -18.46 -13.38
CA MET A 1 37.39 -17.25 -12.90
C MET A 1 37.02 -16.28 -14.02
N GLY A 2 37.88 -16.01 -15.01
CA GLY A 2 37.59 -15.13 -16.16
C GLY A 2 36.44 -15.59 -17.07
N TYR A 3 36.33 -16.90 -17.31
CA TYR A 3 35.29 -17.48 -18.19
C TYR A 3 33.88 -17.41 -17.55
N PHE A 4 33.77 -17.48 -16.24
CA PHE A 4 32.52 -17.37 -15.51
C PHE A 4 32.01 -15.92 -15.47
N MET A 5 32.93 -14.96 -15.29
CA MET A 5 32.61 -13.53 -15.35
C MET A 5 32.19 -13.06 -16.74
N SER A 6 32.85 -13.56 -17.82
CA SER A 6 32.48 -13.18 -19.17
C SER A 6 31.10 -13.74 -19.57
N LYS A 7 30.75 -14.94 -19.11
CA LYS A 7 29.44 -15.53 -19.34
C LYS A 7 28.35 -14.79 -18.56
N LEU A 8 28.62 -14.40 -17.33
CA LEU A 8 27.69 -13.60 -16.49
C LEU A 8 27.41 -12.20 -17.13
N ILE A 9 28.44 -11.57 -17.70
CA ILE A 9 28.32 -10.27 -18.39
C ILE A 9 27.54 -10.42 -19.70
N LEU A 10 27.74 -11.51 -20.43
CA LEU A 10 26.98 -11.81 -21.65
C LEU A 10 25.50 -12.10 -21.35
N ASP A 11 25.22 -12.88 -20.31
CA ASP A 11 23.85 -13.16 -19.86
C ASP A 11 23.15 -11.89 -19.33
N PHE A 12 23.89 -11.03 -18.64
CA PHE A 12 23.38 -9.75 -18.17
C PHE A 12 23.09 -8.76 -19.34
N ASN A 13 23.97 -8.72 -20.35
CA ASN A 13 23.76 -7.92 -21.56
C ASN A 13 22.63 -8.47 -22.42
N TRP A 14 22.46 -9.80 -22.47
CA TRP A 14 21.32 -10.44 -23.13
C TRP A 14 20.01 -10.11 -22.39
N LEU A 15 20.02 -10.18 -21.05
CA LEU A 15 18.87 -9.80 -20.21
C LEU A 15 18.51 -8.32 -20.40
N LEU A 16 19.51 -7.43 -20.40
CA LEU A 16 19.34 -6.01 -20.70
C LEU A 16 18.83 -5.76 -22.12
N GLY A 17 19.32 -6.52 -23.10
CA GLY A 17 18.85 -6.47 -24.48
C GLY A 17 17.41 -6.95 -24.63
N HIS A 18 17.03 -7.99 -23.89
CA HIS A 18 15.67 -8.52 -23.87
C HIS A 18 14.70 -7.57 -23.14
N LEU A 19 15.11 -7.05 -21.99
CA LEU A 19 14.39 -5.97 -21.29
C LEU A 19 14.25 -4.72 -22.19
N ARG A 20 15.28 -4.40 -22.96
CA ARG A 20 15.25 -3.26 -23.89
C ARG A 20 14.28 -3.50 -25.05
N ARG A 21 14.17 -4.75 -25.60
CA ARG A 21 13.19 -5.11 -26.63
C ARG A 21 11.75 -5.09 -26.10
N ILE A 22 11.50 -5.68 -24.93
CA ILE A 22 10.19 -5.60 -24.24
C ILE A 22 9.80 -4.13 -24.00
N TYR A 23 10.78 -3.29 -23.80
CA TYR A 23 10.61 -1.86 -23.53
C TYR A 23 10.23 -1.03 -24.77
N PHE A 24 10.80 -1.36 -25.96
CA PHE A 24 10.53 -0.63 -27.22
C PHE A 24 9.20 -1.04 -27.89
N MET A 25 8.63 -2.18 -27.54
CA MET A 25 7.32 -2.63 -28.04
C MET A 25 6.12 -2.06 -27.28
N ALA A 26 6.30 -1.03 -26.48
CA ALA A 26 5.41 -0.72 -25.37
C ALA A 26 4.46 0.47 -25.56
N LEU A 27 4.24 0.94 -26.79
CA LEU A 27 3.25 2.01 -27.01
C LEU A 27 1.89 1.39 -27.35
N PRO A 28 0.79 1.72 -26.62
CA PRO A 28 -0.53 1.27 -26.99
C PRO A 28 -0.94 1.93 -28.31
N GLU A 29 -1.30 1.12 -29.27
CA GLU A 29 -1.77 1.61 -30.58
C GLU A 29 -3.29 1.61 -30.66
N ASN A 30 -3.97 0.77 -29.85
CA ASN A 30 -5.41 0.54 -29.89
C ASN A 30 -6.03 0.50 -28.47
N GLU A 31 -7.35 0.72 -28.36
CA GLU A 31 -8.12 0.61 -27.10
C GLU A 31 -7.97 -0.77 -26.44
N GLU A 32 -7.80 -1.84 -27.21
CA GLU A 32 -7.56 -3.20 -26.72
C GLU A 32 -6.28 -3.30 -25.87
N ASP A 33 -5.23 -2.56 -26.24
CA ASP A 33 -3.97 -2.51 -25.47
C ASP A 33 -4.15 -1.81 -24.13
N TYR A 34 -5.00 -0.78 -24.07
CA TYR A 34 -5.37 -0.11 -22.81
C TYR A 34 -6.17 -1.05 -21.91
N GLU A 35 -7.13 -1.79 -22.47
CA GLU A 35 -7.94 -2.75 -21.73
C GLU A 35 -7.08 -3.88 -21.16
N LYS A 36 -6.19 -4.46 -21.95
CA LYS A 36 -5.21 -5.47 -21.48
C LYS A 36 -4.31 -4.91 -20.37
N SER A 37 -3.80 -3.70 -20.52
CA SER A 37 -2.95 -3.06 -19.52
C SER A 37 -3.71 -2.80 -18.21
N ARG A 38 -4.99 -2.41 -18.28
CA ARG A 38 -5.89 -2.29 -17.12
C ARG A 38 -6.09 -3.64 -16.42
N GLY A 39 -6.22 -4.73 -17.17
CA GLY A 39 -6.29 -6.10 -16.63
C GLY A 39 -5.01 -6.52 -15.90
N TYR A 40 -3.84 -6.29 -16.51
CA TYR A 40 -2.54 -6.55 -15.88
C TYR A 40 -2.33 -5.72 -14.60
N TYR A 41 -2.79 -4.47 -14.59
CA TYR A 41 -2.73 -3.65 -13.39
C TYR A 41 -3.54 -4.26 -12.24
N ILE A 42 -4.75 -4.78 -12.49
CA ILE A 42 -5.56 -5.45 -11.45
C ILE A 42 -4.79 -6.62 -10.85
N ALA A 43 -4.16 -7.47 -11.68
CA ALA A 43 -3.35 -8.59 -11.20
C ALA A 43 -2.13 -8.12 -10.39
N GLY A 44 -1.40 -7.11 -10.89
CA GLY A 44 -0.24 -6.54 -10.22
C GLY A 44 -0.59 -5.86 -8.90
N ASP A 45 -1.66 -5.08 -8.87
CA ASP A 45 -2.13 -4.40 -7.65
C ASP A 45 -2.63 -5.40 -6.60
N SER A 46 -3.39 -6.43 -7.02
CA SER A 46 -3.83 -7.51 -6.12
C SER A 46 -2.64 -8.24 -5.49
N ALA A 47 -1.61 -8.56 -6.28
CA ALA A 47 -0.37 -9.13 -5.75
C ALA A 47 0.34 -8.16 -4.79
N THR A 48 0.38 -6.85 -5.11
CA THR A 48 0.96 -5.82 -4.23
C THR A 48 0.26 -5.78 -2.87
N GLN A 49 -1.06 -5.73 -2.85
CA GLN A 49 -1.85 -5.68 -1.61
C GLN A 49 -1.68 -6.98 -0.81
N THR A 50 -1.67 -8.13 -1.48
CA THR A 50 -1.46 -9.43 -0.82
C THR A 50 -0.06 -9.53 -0.21
N ILE A 51 1.00 -9.12 -0.93
CA ILE A 51 2.36 -9.07 -0.40
C ILE A 51 2.42 -8.17 0.83
N ALA A 52 1.81 -6.99 0.80
CA ALA A 52 1.82 -6.05 1.92
C ALA A 52 1.16 -6.65 3.18
N GLN A 53 0.12 -7.46 3.02
CA GLN A 53 -0.54 -8.14 4.13
C GLN A 53 0.25 -9.34 4.65
N LEU A 54 0.79 -10.20 3.78
CA LEU A 54 1.60 -11.36 4.16
C LEU A 54 2.96 -10.97 4.76
N ALA A 55 3.53 -9.86 4.32
CA ALA A 55 4.80 -9.31 4.84
C ALA A 55 4.59 -8.24 5.92
N GLY A 56 3.35 -8.04 6.36
CA GLY A 56 2.97 -7.09 7.40
C GLY A 56 2.09 -7.73 8.47
N GLY A 57 1.45 -6.91 9.29
CA GLY A 57 0.46 -7.33 10.27
C GLY A 57 0.87 -8.55 11.09
N THR A 58 -0.04 -9.49 11.21
CA THR A 58 0.10 -10.70 12.03
C THR A 58 1.32 -11.56 11.66
N PHE A 59 1.61 -11.72 10.37
CA PHE A 59 2.71 -12.56 9.90
C PHE A 59 4.09 -11.96 10.24
N LEU A 60 4.24 -10.66 10.04
CA LEU A 60 5.47 -9.94 10.39
C LEU A 60 5.68 -9.93 11.90
N VAL A 61 4.64 -9.68 12.68
CA VAL A 61 4.71 -9.70 14.15
C VAL A 61 5.14 -11.10 14.64
N SER A 62 4.55 -12.17 14.09
CA SER A 62 4.94 -13.53 14.43
C SER A 62 6.41 -13.82 14.09
N LEU A 63 6.89 -13.36 12.92
CA LEU A 63 8.30 -13.47 12.55
C LEU A 63 9.21 -12.74 13.56
N MET A 64 8.85 -11.51 13.93
CA MET A 64 9.64 -10.71 14.88
C MET A 64 9.68 -11.34 16.27
N LEU A 65 8.54 -11.90 16.73
CA LEU A 65 8.47 -12.61 18.00
C LEU A 65 9.34 -13.89 18.00
N SER A 66 9.44 -14.60 16.86
CA SER A 66 10.25 -15.82 16.76
C SER A 66 11.76 -15.57 16.89
N VAL A 67 12.22 -14.35 16.61
CA VAL A 67 13.62 -13.92 16.80
C VAL A 67 13.80 -13.06 18.06
N ASN A 68 12.85 -13.11 18.99
CA ASN A 68 12.89 -12.41 20.28
C ASN A 68 13.03 -10.87 20.18
N ILE A 69 12.39 -10.24 19.19
CA ILE A 69 12.32 -8.79 19.13
C ILE A 69 11.33 -8.28 20.20
N PRO A 70 11.73 -7.32 21.04
CA PRO A 70 10.83 -6.74 22.07
C PRO A 70 9.61 -6.02 21.47
N ASP A 71 8.46 -6.07 22.14
CA ASP A 71 7.19 -5.47 21.68
C ASP A 71 7.31 -3.97 21.35
N ALA A 72 8.06 -3.22 22.16
CA ALA A 72 8.34 -1.81 21.90
C ALA A 72 9.05 -1.61 20.54
N THR A 73 9.99 -2.47 20.21
CA THR A 73 10.72 -2.44 18.93
C THR A 73 9.81 -2.88 17.79
N ILE A 74 8.89 -3.82 18.00
CA ILE A 74 7.88 -4.22 17.00
C ILE A 74 7.02 -3.01 16.61
N GLY A 75 6.57 -2.22 17.59
CA GLY A 75 5.84 -0.97 17.33
C GLY A 75 6.63 0.02 16.47
N VAL A 76 7.92 0.19 16.73
CA VAL A 76 8.80 1.06 15.94
C VAL A 76 8.94 0.52 14.50
N ILE A 77 9.19 -0.78 14.33
CA ILE A 77 9.38 -1.38 13.01
C ILE A 77 8.11 -1.27 12.16
N THR A 78 6.95 -1.54 12.73
CA THR A 78 5.67 -1.41 12.02
C THR A 78 5.37 0.04 11.62
N SER A 79 5.83 1.01 12.41
CA SER A 79 5.73 2.44 12.10
C SER A 79 6.71 2.90 11.01
N MET A 80 7.76 2.11 10.69
CA MET A 80 8.74 2.48 9.65
C MET A 80 8.12 2.64 8.25
N ALA A 81 7.02 1.94 7.97
CA ALA A 81 6.28 2.13 6.73
C ALA A 81 5.77 3.58 6.56
N SER A 82 5.35 4.20 7.67
CA SER A 82 4.91 5.59 7.72
C SER A 82 6.07 6.57 7.54
N PHE A 83 7.21 6.32 8.20
CA PHE A 83 8.44 7.10 7.97
C PHE A 83 8.92 7.00 6.52
N ALA A 84 8.79 5.82 5.92
CA ALA A 84 9.13 5.60 4.53
C ALA A 84 8.30 6.47 3.57
N ALA A 85 7.07 6.86 3.94
CA ALA A 85 6.24 7.77 3.15
C ALA A 85 6.87 9.16 2.95
N LEU A 86 7.78 9.59 3.82
CA LEU A 86 8.53 10.85 3.63
C LEU A 86 9.41 10.82 2.37
N PHE A 87 9.95 9.64 1.99
CA PHE A 87 10.75 9.52 0.78
C PHE A 87 9.94 9.83 -0.49
N GLN A 88 8.62 9.67 -0.44
CA GLN A 88 7.70 10.04 -1.52
C GLN A 88 7.80 11.54 -1.88
N LEU A 89 7.94 12.42 -0.88
CA LEU A 89 8.06 13.87 -1.11
C LEU A 89 9.31 14.24 -1.93
N PHE A 90 10.44 13.59 -1.64
CA PHE A 90 11.71 13.87 -2.34
C PHE A 90 11.71 13.32 -3.77
N THR A 91 10.97 12.26 -4.03
CA THR A 91 10.98 11.57 -5.33
C THR A 91 9.91 12.10 -6.29
N MET A 92 8.82 12.65 -5.79
CA MET A 92 7.68 13.11 -6.58
C MET A 92 8.08 14.10 -7.71
N GLN A 93 9.00 15.02 -7.42
CA GLN A 93 9.52 15.97 -8.42
C GLN A 93 10.34 15.30 -9.53
N LYS A 94 11.07 14.22 -9.20
CA LYS A 94 11.87 13.46 -10.16
C LYS A 94 10.98 12.53 -11.00
N ILE A 95 9.98 11.92 -10.40
CA ILE A 95 9.03 11.01 -11.08
C ILE A 95 8.30 11.71 -12.22
N ASN A 96 7.86 12.94 -12.04
CA ASN A 96 7.21 13.72 -13.09
C ASN A 96 8.11 13.99 -14.32
N ARG A 97 9.43 13.85 -14.17
CA ARG A 97 10.43 14.02 -15.24
C ARG A 97 10.87 12.70 -15.88
N LEU A 98 10.45 11.56 -15.34
CA LEU A 98 10.85 10.26 -15.86
C LEU A 98 10.24 10.01 -17.24
N LYS A 99 11.12 9.80 -18.22
CA LYS A 99 10.73 9.42 -19.59
C LYS A 99 10.31 7.95 -19.68
N LYS A 100 10.73 7.12 -18.72
CA LYS A 100 10.57 5.66 -18.70
C LYS A 100 9.97 5.20 -17.38
N ARG A 101 8.67 5.42 -17.20
CA ARG A 101 7.95 5.06 -15.97
C ARG A 101 7.93 3.55 -15.73
N LYS A 102 7.76 2.79 -16.80
CA LYS A 102 7.72 1.31 -16.76
C LYS A 102 8.96 0.73 -16.09
N LEU A 103 10.17 1.13 -16.52
CA LEU A 103 11.42 0.63 -15.93
C LEU A 103 11.49 0.97 -14.43
N PHE A 104 11.18 2.21 -14.10
CA PHE A 104 11.22 2.68 -12.72
C PHE A 104 10.25 1.89 -11.82
N VAL A 105 8.99 1.72 -12.25
CA VAL A 105 7.99 0.95 -11.51
C VAL A 105 8.40 -0.53 -11.40
N SER A 106 8.90 -1.13 -12.47
CA SER A 106 9.36 -2.53 -12.45
C SER A 106 10.53 -2.73 -11.47
N LEU A 107 11.49 -1.80 -11.42
CA LEU A 107 12.56 -1.84 -10.43
C LEU A 107 12.03 -1.67 -9.00
N CYS A 108 11.05 -0.76 -8.81
CA CYS A 108 10.39 -0.59 -7.52
C CYS A 108 9.58 -1.82 -7.09
N VAL A 109 9.11 -2.63 -8.00
CA VAL A 109 8.44 -3.90 -7.69
C VAL A 109 9.44 -4.97 -7.28
N LEU A 110 10.57 -5.06 -7.98
CA LEU A 110 11.58 -6.11 -7.74
C LEU A 110 12.14 -6.08 -6.33
N GLN A 111 12.27 -4.91 -5.71
CA GLN A 111 12.74 -4.79 -4.33
C GLN A 111 11.81 -5.43 -3.28
N LYS A 112 10.53 -5.71 -3.61
CA LYS A 112 9.66 -6.51 -2.73
C LYS A 112 10.23 -7.91 -2.46
N LEU A 113 11.25 -8.34 -3.21
CA LEU A 113 12.05 -9.53 -2.89
C LEU A 113 12.59 -9.47 -1.46
N PHE A 114 12.98 -8.29 -0.97
CA PHE A 114 13.44 -8.18 0.42
C PHE A 114 12.36 -8.56 1.43
N LEU A 115 11.06 -8.30 1.12
CA LEU A 115 9.95 -8.76 1.97
C LEU A 115 9.79 -10.28 1.97
N ALA A 116 10.13 -10.96 0.87
CA ALA A 116 10.19 -12.42 0.87
C ALA A 116 11.41 -12.93 1.65
N LEU A 117 12.58 -12.33 1.43
CA LEU A 117 13.86 -12.78 2.01
C LEU A 117 13.87 -12.70 3.53
N ILE A 118 13.20 -11.72 4.16
CA ILE A 118 13.16 -11.63 5.63
C ILE A 118 12.52 -12.88 6.27
N PHE A 119 11.59 -13.57 5.58
CA PHE A 119 10.96 -14.80 6.08
C PHE A 119 11.85 -16.03 5.99
N PHE A 120 12.96 -15.97 5.26
CA PHE A 120 13.96 -17.04 5.21
C PHE A 120 15.05 -16.89 6.29
N ILE A 121 15.14 -15.74 6.96
CA ILE A 121 16.17 -15.46 7.97
C ILE A 121 16.14 -16.48 9.13
N PRO A 122 14.98 -16.91 9.68
CA PRO A 122 14.96 -17.91 10.76
C PRO A 122 15.57 -19.26 10.38
N LEU A 123 15.69 -19.58 9.07
CA LEU A 123 16.33 -20.82 8.61
C LEU A 123 17.87 -20.73 8.55
N MET A 124 18.43 -19.50 8.57
CA MET A 124 19.87 -19.29 8.37
C MET A 124 20.69 -19.50 9.62
N SER A 125 20.08 -19.92 10.75
CA SER A 125 20.77 -20.16 12.05
C SER A 125 21.71 -19.02 12.47
N LEU A 126 21.32 -17.77 12.17
CA LEU A 126 22.11 -16.59 12.50
C LEU A 126 21.99 -16.26 13.99
N GLU A 127 23.00 -15.56 14.52
CA GLU A 127 22.89 -14.97 15.86
C GLU A 127 21.69 -14.01 15.93
N ASN A 128 20.99 -13.98 17.07
CA ASN A 128 19.78 -13.19 17.25
C ASN A 128 19.94 -11.72 16.84
N HIS A 129 21.05 -11.09 17.18
CA HIS A 129 21.30 -9.69 16.83
C HIS A 129 21.44 -9.47 15.31
N ALA A 130 22.11 -10.39 14.62
CA ALA A 130 22.26 -10.33 13.16
C ALA A 130 20.91 -10.57 12.45
N ALA A 131 20.13 -11.54 12.91
CA ALA A 131 18.80 -11.82 12.40
C ALA A 131 17.86 -10.62 12.58
N GLN A 132 17.83 -10.02 13.76
CA GLN A 132 17.04 -8.82 14.07
C GLN A 132 17.42 -7.66 13.14
N PHE A 133 18.73 -7.38 13.00
CA PHE A 133 19.20 -6.30 12.14
C PHE A 133 18.79 -6.50 10.68
N LEU A 134 18.95 -7.73 10.15
CA LEU A 134 18.58 -8.04 8.76
C LEU A 134 17.07 -7.92 8.51
N ILE A 135 16.23 -8.34 9.46
CA ILE A 135 14.77 -8.17 9.35
C ILE A 135 14.42 -6.69 9.34
N ILE A 136 14.97 -5.90 10.26
CA ILE A 136 14.68 -4.46 10.37
C ILE A 136 15.14 -3.73 9.10
N ALA A 137 16.39 -3.94 8.69
CA ALA A 137 16.99 -3.29 7.53
C ALA A 137 16.28 -3.69 6.23
N GLY A 138 15.99 -4.98 6.04
CA GLY A 138 15.30 -5.50 4.87
C GLY A 138 13.86 -4.97 4.76
N TYR A 139 13.13 -4.95 5.87
CA TYR A 139 11.78 -4.41 5.92
C TYR A 139 11.75 -2.91 5.62
N PHE A 140 12.61 -2.12 6.30
CA PHE A 140 12.71 -0.68 6.07
C PHE A 140 13.06 -0.34 4.62
N PHE A 141 14.06 -1.02 4.05
CA PHE A 141 14.46 -0.80 2.66
C PHE A 141 13.34 -1.10 1.69
N ALA A 142 12.64 -2.23 1.88
CA ALA A 142 11.50 -2.60 1.04
C ALA A 142 10.36 -1.57 1.14
N GLN A 143 10.05 -1.09 2.35
CA GLN A 143 9.01 -0.07 2.55
C GLN A 143 9.40 1.27 1.92
N ALA A 144 10.65 1.73 2.12
CA ALA A 144 11.13 2.98 1.54
C ALA A 144 10.98 2.98 0.02
N CYS A 145 11.40 1.91 -0.61
CA CYS A 145 11.31 1.79 -2.04
C CYS A 145 9.86 1.61 -2.54
N THR A 146 8.99 0.92 -1.80
CA THR A 146 7.55 0.82 -2.14
C THR A 146 6.92 2.20 -2.16
N GLN A 147 7.20 3.02 -1.16
CA GLN A 147 6.69 4.40 -1.09
C GLN A 147 7.23 5.28 -2.21
N ILE A 148 8.48 5.11 -2.61
CA ILE A 148 9.08 5.80 -3.76
C ILE A 148 8.35 5.43 -5.07
N GLY A 149 7.95 4.17 -5.25
CA GLY A 149 7.30 3.67 -6.46
C GLY A 149 5.81 3.99 -6.56
N THR A 150 5.13 4.19 -5.43
CA THR A 150 3.67 4.36 -5.37
C THR A 150 3.14 5.51 -6.23
N PRO A 151 3.69 6.75 -6.18
CA PRO A 151 3.18 7.85 -7.00
C PRO A 151 3.32 7.61 -8.50
N ALA A 152 4.42 6.97 -8.92
CA ALA A 152 4.65 6.66 -10.33
C ALA A 152 3.63 5.62 -10.84
N THR A 153 3.30 4.64 -10.00
CA THR A 153 2.31 3.61 -10.31
C THR A 153 0.90 4.20 -10.39
N GLN A 154 0.55 5.07 -9.44
CA GLN A 154 -0.75 5.74 -9.41
C GLN A 154 -0.93 6.69 -10.61
N ASP A 155 0.09 7.45 -10.98
CA ASP A 155 0.05 8.33 -12.14
C ASP A 155 -0.04 7.51 -13.45
N TRP A 156 0.64 6.37 -13.52
CA TRP A 156 0.56 5.49 -14.68
C TRP A 156 -0.84 4.95 -14.89
N ILE A 157 -1.47 4.38 -13.86
CA ILE A 157 -2.85 3.85 -14.01
C ILE A 157 -3.87 4.95 -14.25
N ALA A 158 -3.69 6.13 -13.65
CA ALA A 158 -4.56 7.27 -13.88
C ALA A 158 -4.58 7.72 -15.34
N THR A 159 -3.48 7.51 -16.09
CA THR A 159 -3.40 7.79 -17.53
C THR A 159 -4.01 6.70 -18.40
N LEU A 160 -4.16 5.47 -17.89
CA LEU A 160 -4.73 4.33 -18.62
C LEU A 160 -6.26 4.22 -18.46
N VAL A 161 -6.85 4.88 -17.46
CA VAL A 161 -8.27 4.78 -17.12
C VAL A 161 -8.99 6.10 -17.42
N PRO A 162 -9.92 6.14 -18.40
CA PRO A 162 -10.75 7.31 -18.68
C PRO A 162 -11.53 7.77 -17.43
N MET A 163 -11.83 9.08 -17.35
CA MET A 163 -12.49 9.64 -16.15
C MET A 163 -13.85 9.02 -15.89
N GLU A 164 -14.63 8.78 -16.94
CA GLU A 164 -15.99 8.21 -16.89
C GLU A 164 -16.00 6.78 -16.34
N LEU A 165 -14.91 6.05 -16.49
CA LEU A 165 -14.79 4.65 -16.07
C LEU A 165 -14.06 4.47 -14.73
N ARG A 166 -13.46 5.53 -14.17
CA ARG A 166 -12.61 5.44 -12.97
C ARG A 166 -13.33 4.82 -11.78
N GLY A 167 -14.50 5.30 -11.44
CA GLY A 167 -15.26 4.78 -10.31
C GLY A 167 -15.55 3.30 -10.44
N ARG A 168 -16.05 2.86 -11.59
CA ARG A 168 -16.38 1.46 -11.89
C ARG A 168 -15.12 0.58 -11.95
N TYR A 169 -14.04 1.08 -12.52
CA TYR A 169 -12.78 0.36 -12.63
C TYR A 169 -12.12 0.16 -11.26
N PHE A 170 -11.96 1.24 -10.49
CA PHE A 170 -11.28 1.16 -9.19
C PHE A 170 -12.07 0.34 -8.17
N SER A 171 -13.41 0.43 -8.15
CA SER A 171 -14.23 -0.41 -7.28
C SER A 171 -14.11 -1.89 -7.63
N ARG A 172 -14.11 -2.25 -8.93
CA ARG A 172 -13.88 -3.63 -9.38
C ARG A 172 -12.47 -4.12 -9.03
N LYS A 173 -11.46 -3.29 -9.27
CA LYS A 173 -10.07 -3.56 -8.92
C LYS A 173 -9.93 -3.84 -7.42
N ASP A 174 -10.47 -2.99 -6.57
CA ASP A 174 -10.37 -3.14 -5.12
C ASP A 174 -11.12 -4.39 -4.63
N ALA A 175 -12.29 -4.68 -5.17
CA ALA A 175 -13.04 -5.90 -4.83
C ALA A 175 -12.24 -7.17 -5.15
N ILE A 176 -11.61 -7.24 -6.34
CA ILE A 176 -10.77 -8.38 -6.74
C ILE A 176 -9.53 -8.46 -5.84
N ALA A 177 -8.86 -7.34 -5.59
CA ALA A 177 -7.67 -7.31 -4.75
C ALA A 177 -7.97 -7.76 -3.31
N VAL A 178 -9.05 -7.28 -2.71
CA VAL A 178 -9.47 -7.69 -1.37
C VAL A 178 -9.79 -9.19 -1.35
N PHE A 179 -10.54 -9.69 -2.33
CA PHE A 179 -10.88 -11.13 -2.41
C PHE A 179 -9.63 -12.01 -2.49
N VAL A 180 -8.70 -11.70 -3.39
CA VAL A 180 -7.43 -12.42 -3.54
C VAL A 180 -6.61 -12.36 -2.26
N THR A 181 -6.46 -11.17 -1.70
CA THR A 181 -5.67 -10.95 -0.48
C THR A 181 -6.21 -11.76 0.69
N VAL A 182 -7.51 -11.67 0.94
CA VAL A 182 -8.10 -12.31 2.11
C VAL A 182 -8.12 -13.83 1.96
N THR A 183 -8.40 -14.35 0.76
CA THR A 183 -8.32 -15.79 0.48
C THR A 183 -6.89 -16.31 0.70
N THR A 184 -5.89 -15.58 0.22
CA THR A 184 -4.49 -15.96 0.40
C THR A 184 -4.07 -15.89 1.88
N MET A 185 -4.52 -14.88 2.62
CA MET A 185 -4.27 -14.76 4.06
C MET A 185 -4.91 -15.91 4.86
N LEU A 186 -6.12 -16.35 4.50
CA LEU A 186 -6.74 -17.51 5.12
C LEU A 186 -5.90 -18.78 4.95
N ILE A 187 -5.43 -19.03 3.72
CA ILE A 187 -4.57 -20.18 3.42
C ILE A 187 -3.27 -20.08 4.23
N ALA A 188 -2.63 -18.92 4.23
CA ALA A 188 -1.39 -18.69 4.99
C ALA A 188 -1.61 -18.83 6.51
N GLY A 189 -2.75 -18.36 7.04
CA GLY A 189 -3.13 -18.50 8.45
C GLY A 189 -3.24 -19.97 8.87
N VAL A 190 -3.95 -20.79 8.07
CA VAL A 190 -4.07 -22.24 8.31
C VAL A 190 -2.69 -22.93 8.29
N ILE A 191 -1.81 -22.52 7.38
CA ILE A 191 -0.45 -23.06 7.31
C ILE A 191 0.33 -22.70 8.57
N MET A 192 0.27 -21.44 9.02
CA MET A 192 0.95 -20.99 10.23
C MET A 192 0.48 -21.72 11.49
N ASP A 193 -0.83 -21.98 11.63
CA ASP A 193 -1.37 -22.73 12.77
C ASP A 193 -0.91 -24.19 12.76
N LYS A 194 -0.90 -24.85 11.58
CA LYS A 194 -0.44 -26.25 11.44
C LYS A 194 1.07 -26.40 11.68
N THR A 195 1.83 -25.35 11.46
CA THR A 195 3.29 -25.34 11.66
C THR A 195 3.70 -24.67 12.97
N ALA A 196 2.75 -24.36 13.86
CA ALA A 196 3.05 -23.76 15.15
C ALA A 196 3.97 -24.66 16.02
N GLY A 197 4.81 -24.03 16.85
CA GLY A 197 5.76 -24.73 17.72
C GLY A 197 7.04 -25.14 16.99
N PRO A 198 7.50 -26.41 17.08
CA PRO A 198 8.81 -26.83 16.55
C PRO A 198 8.98 -26.65 15.03
N LEU A 199 7.87 -26.65 14.29
CA LEU A 199 7.83 -26.53 12.82
C LEU A 199 7.60 -25.08 12.34
N GLN A 200 7.62 -24.10 13.21
CA GLN A 200 7.29 -22.70 12.88
C GLN A 200 8.19 -22.13 11.76
N HIS A 201 9.46 -22.56 11.70
CA HIS A 201 10.38 -22.19 10.63
C HIS A 201 9.89 -22.65 9.25
N ILE A 202 9.17 -23.78 9.16
CA ILE A 202 8.56 -24.25 7.90
C ILE A 202 7.39 -23.34 7.50
N GLY A 203 6.60 -22.88 8.48
CA GLY A 203 5.53 -21.91 8.23
C GLY A 203 6.07 -20.60 7.63
N PHE A 204 7.17 -20.09 8.16
CA PHE A 204 7.84 -18.90 7.60
C PHE A 204 8.43 -19.17 6.21
N LEU A 205 9.03 -20.34 5.98
CA LEU A 205 9.52 -20.75 4.66
C LEU A 205 8.39 -20.74 3.62
N ILE A 206 7.24 -21.32 3.94
CA ILE A 206 6.09 -21.37 3.02
C ILE A 206 5.54 -19.96 2.78
N ASN A 207 5.42 -19.13 3.83
CA ASN A 207 4.96 -17.75 3.68
C ASN A 207 5.93 -16.91 2.82
N GLY A 208 7.25 -17.03 3.06
CA GLY A 208 8.28 -16.38 2.25
C GLY A 208 8.25 -16.82 0.79
N SER A 209 8.07 -18.13 0.54
CA SER A 209 7.93 -18.69 -0.81
C SER A 209 6.66 -18.18 -1.52
N LEU A 210 5.54 -18.07 -0.80
CA LEU A 210 4.30 -17.51 -1.32
C LEU A 210 4.47 -16.03 -1.70
N ILE A 211 5.12 -15.25 -0.85
CA ILE A 211 5.46 -13.85 -1.16
C ILE A 211 6.35 -13.78 -2.40
N LEU A 212 7.37 -14.66 -2.52
CA LEU A 212 8.26 -14.70 -3.68
C LEU A 212 7.49 -14.95 -4.99
N VAL A 213 6.58 -15.92 -5.00
CA VAL A 213 5.71 -16.20 -6.16
C VAL A 213 4.87 -14.97 -6.53
N LEU A 214 4.29 -14.30 -5.51
CA LEU A 214 3.52 -13.08 -5.72
C LEU A 214 4.38 -11.92 -6.24
N VAL A 215 5.64 -11.80 -5.82
CA VAL A 215 6.58 -10.79 -6.34
C VAL A 215 6.89 -11.05 -7.81
N ILE A 216 7.11 -12.30 -8.20
CA ILE A 216 7.32 -12.68 -9.60
C ILE A 216 6.08 -12.34 -10.45
N LEU A 217 4.89 -12.71 -9.97
CA LEU A 217 3.61 -12.37 -10.62
C LEU A 217 3.42 -10.84 -10.74
N ASN A 218 3.73 -10.12 -9.69
CA ASN A 218 3.65 -8.66 -9.65
C ASN A 218 4.60 -8.02 -10.68
N PHE A 219 5.85 -8.47 -10.70
CA PHE A 219 6.85 -8.01 -11.67
C PHE A 219 6.43 -8.32 -13.12
N TRP A 220 5.95 -9.54 -13.37
CA TRP A 220 5.44 -9.94 -14.68
C TRP A 220 4.25 -9.07 -15.12
N ALA A 221 3.28 -8.87 -14.25
CA ALA A 221 2.09 -8.07 -14.55
C ALA A 221 2.45 -6.63 -14.92
N PHE A 222 3.29 -5.95 -14.12
CA PHE A 222 3.74 -4.59 -14.45
C PHE A 222 4.64 -4.54 -15.71
N SER A 223 5.41 -5.60 -15.97
CA SER A 223 6.22 -5.70 -17.18
C SER A 223 5.38 -5.89 -18.46
N CYS A 224 4.19 -6.50 -18.35
CA CYS A 224 3.26 -6.67 -19.47
C CYS A 224 2.43 -5.41 -19.76
N MET A 225 2.33 -4.47 -18.82
CA MET A 225 1.61 -3.21 -19.04
C MET A 225 2.32 -2.36 -20.10
N LYS A 226 1.54 -1.71 -20.96
CA LYS A 226 2.04 -0.76 -21.94
C LYS A 226 2.09 0.66 -21.36
N GLU A 227 3.13 1.42 -21.73
CA GLU A 227 3.28 2.81 -21.34
C GLU A 227 2.47 3.70 -22.29
N PRO A 228 1.54 4.56 -21.81
CA PRO A 228 0.74 5.40 -22.69
C PRO A 228 1.64 6.38 -23.44
N ARG A 229 1.36 6.61 -24.71
CA ARG A 229 1.93 7.75 -25.46
C ARG A 229 1.55 9.02 -24.70
N HIS A 230 2.47 9.92 -24.53
CA HIS A 230 2.47 11.16 -23.72
C HIS A 230 1.19 12.04 -23.79
N ALA A 231 0.01 11.48 -23.90
CA ALA A 231 -1.25 12.15 -23.75
C ALA A 231 -1.48 12.41 -22.26
N ARG A 232 -1.15 13.61 -21.77
CA ARG A 232 -1.64 14.06 -20.49
C ARG A 232 -3.12 14.43 -20.66
N LEU A 233 -3.97 13.74 -19.94
CA LEU A 233 -5.34 14.17 -19.77
C LEU A 233 -5.31 15.49 -18.96
N ASN A 234 -6.05 16.50 -19.40
CA ASN A 234 -6.27 17.71 -18.60
C ASN A 234 -7.13 17.36 -17.37
N ALA A 235 -7.35 18.32 -16.48
CA ALA A 235 -8.20 18.13 -15.30
C ALA A 235 -9.63 17.68 -15.64
N PHE A 236 -10.06 17.84 -16.90
CA PHE A 236 -11.38 17.46 -17.42
C PHE A 236 -11.37 16.12 -18.17
N GLY A 237 -10.27 15.38 -18.18
CA GLY A 237 -10.16 14.07 -18.82
C GLY A 237 -10.03 14.10 -20.36
N GLN A 238 -9.78 15.26 -20.95
CA GLN A 238 -9.55 15.39 -22.39
C GLN A 238 -8.09 15.18 -22.72
N GLU A 239 -7.79 14.45 -23.79
CA GLU A 239 -6.40 14.28 -24.28
C GLU A 239 -5.82 15.64 -24.69
N MET A 240 -4.78 16.07 -23.99
CA MET A 240 -3.98 17.22 -24.39
C MET A 240 -3.06 16.82 -25.53
N HIS A 241 -3.43 17.18 -26.76
CA HIS A 241 -2.61 16.94 -27.96
C HIS A 241 -1.24 17.64 -27.82
N GLY A 242 -0.19 16.95 -28.28
CA GLY A 242 1.22 17.19 -28.03
C GLY A 242 1.77 18.64 -28.00
N HIS A 243 1.12 19.61 -28.66
CA HIS A 243 1.51 21.02 -28.63
C HIS A 243 1.22 21.70 -27.30
N LEU A 244 0.05 21.44 -26.69
CA LEU A 244 -0.32 22.03 -25.38
C LEU A 244 0.44 21.35 -24.24
N ALA A 245 0.69 20.02 -24.35
CA ALA A 245 1.52 19.33 -23.37
C ALA A 245 2.99 19.81 -23.39
N ARG A 246 3.49 20.25 -24.55
CA ARG A 246 4.85 20.80 -24.71
C ARG A 246 4.93 22.23 -24.17
N LYS A 247 3.92 23.06 -24.44
CA LYS A 247 3.86 24.44 -23.96
C LYS A 247 3.75 24.48 -22.42
N ASN A 248 2.89 23.67 -21.80
CA ASN A 248 2.82 23.56 -20.34
C ASN A 248 4.10 22.96 -19.69
N LYS A 249 4.98 22.34 -20.48
CA LYS A 249 6.26 21.82 -20.00
C LYS A 249 7.38 22.84 -20.11
N GLU A 250 7.29 23.74 -21.07
CA GLU A 250 8.20 24.88 -21.27
C GLU A 250 7.81 26.05 -20.36
N ASP A 251 6.52 26.26 -20.13
CA ASP A 251 5.96 27.29 -19.24
C ASP A 251 5.84 26.84 -17.77
N ALA A 252 6.05 25.55 -17.46
CA ALA A 252 6.20 25.14 -16.08
C ALA A 252 7.53 25.70 -15.57
N PRO A 253 7.54 26.76 -14.75
CA PRO A 253 8.76 27.37 -14.29
C PRO A 253 9.61 26.25 -13.68
N ALA A 254 10.90 26.22 -14.07
CA ALA A 254 11.89 25.37 -13.41
C ALA A 254 11.79 25.71 -11.93
N ARG A 255 11.07 24.86 -11.14
CA ARG A 255 10.78 25.14 -9.73
C ARG A 255 12.11 25.33 -9.03
N GLN A 256 12.45 26.62 -8.77
CA GLN A 256 13.64 27.01 -8.04
C GLN A 256 13.65 26.34 -6.68
N LYS A 257 14.83 25.97 -6.18
CA LYS A 257 15.01 25.49 -4.81
C LYS A 257 14.42 26.54 -3.85
N GLY A 258 13.31 26.23 -3.19
CA GLY A 258 12.60 27.18 -2.32
C GLY A 258 11.10 27.29 -2.60
N VAL A 259 10.64 27.05 -3.83
CA VAL A 259 9.21 27.14 -4.20
C VAL A 259 8.37 26.14 -3.42
N LEU A 260 8.86 24.92 -3.16
CA LEU A 260 8.14 23.93 -2.38
C LEU A 260 7.86 24.43 -0.95
N LYS A 261 8.85 25.06 -0.31
CA LYS A 261 8.69 25.64 1.03
C LYS A 261 7.63 26.74 1.05
N THR A 262 7.66 27.59 0.05
CA THR A 262 6.69 28.69 -0.09
C THR A 262 5.28 28.16 -0.36
N GLU A 263 5.14 27.14 -1.21
CA GLU A 263 3.85 26.50 -1.51
C GLU A 263 3.27 25.74 -0.31
N ILE A 264 4.12 25.07 0.48
CA ILE A 264 3.71 24.44 1.74
C ILE A 264 3.23 25.54 2.73
N LEU A 265 3.98 26.62 2.87
CA LEU A 265 3.61 27.72 3.76
C LEU A 265 2.28 28.38 3.35
N GLU A 266 2.08 28.57 2.04
CA GLU A 266 0.81 29.07 1.49
C GLU A 266 -0.36 28.11 1.74
N ALA A 267 -0.16 26.79 1.61
CA ALA A 267 -1.18 25.80 1.93
C ALA A 267 -1.62 25.94 3.40
N PHE A 268 -0.67 26.10 4.32
CA PHE A 268 -0.96 26.29 5.76
C PHE A 268 -1.56 27.67 6.11
N ARG A 269 -1.50 28.66 5.21
CA ARG A 269 -2.25 29.92 5.39
C ARG A 269 -3.76 29.73 5.20
N ASN A 270 -4.18 28.76 4.40
CA ASN A 270 -5.61 28.45 4.21
C ASN A 270 -6.18 27.77 5.47
N PRO A 271 -7.23 28.35 6.12
CA PRO A 271 -7.83 27.78 7.31
C PRO A 271 -8.48 26.42 7.06
N ASP A 272 -9.04 26.19 5.86
CA ASP A 272 -9.71 24.93 5.53
C ASP A 272 -8.69 23.80 5.30
N PHE A 273 -7.55 24.08 4.68
CA PHE A 273 -6.46 23.15 4.61
C PHE A 273 -5.93 22.78 6.01
N ARG A 274 -5.82 23.72 6.94
CA ARG A 274 -5.43 23.43 8.33
C ARG A 274 -6.41 22.51 9.03
N LYS A 275 -7.72 22.70 8.83
CA LYS A 275 -8.74 21.76 9.36
C LYS A 275 -8.54 20.36 8.82
N ALA A 276 -8.41 20.22 7.48
CA ALA A 276 -8.16 18.92 6.84
C ALA A 276 -6.87 18.27 7.37
N PHE A 277 -5.81 19.04 7.54
CA PHE A 277 -4.52 18.60 8.05
C PHE A 277 -4.61 18.06 9.49
N TRP A 278 -5.18 18.84 10.42
CA TRP A 278 -5.33 18.41 11.80
C TRP A 278 -6.28 17.25 11.97
N THR A 279 -7.36 17.20 11.20
CA THR A 279 -8.30 16.06 11.19
C THR A 279 -7.57 14.78 10.78
N ASN A 280 -6.74 14.85 9.74
CA ASN A 280 -5.95 13.71 9.25
C ASN A 280 -4.90 13.26 10.28
N ILE A 281 -4.14 14.18 10.85
CA ILE A 281 -3.12 13.87 11.88
C ILE A 281 -3.77 13.23 13.11
N LEU A 282 -4.82 13.82 13.66
CA LEU A 282 -5.48 13.29 14.85
C LEU A 282 -6.02 11.88 14.61
N TRP A 283 -6.62 11.65 13.46
CA TRP A 283 -7.07 10.32 13.06
C TRP A 283 -5.92 9.30 13.01
N LEU A 284 -4.85 9.63 12.29
CA LEU A 284 -3.72 8.73 12.11
C LEU A 284 -2.97 8.49 13.43
N THR A 285 -2.78 9.51 14.24
CA THR A 285 -2.15 9.37 15.56
C THR A 285 -2.97 8.44 16.44
N ALA A 286 -4.29 8.62 16.52
CA ALA A 286 -5.17 7.77 17.33
C ALA A 286 -5.13 6.32 16.84
N PHE A 287 -5.14 6.11 15.53
CA PHE A 287 -5.13 4.79 14.94
C PHE A 287 -3.78 4.08 15.10
N TYR A 288 -2.67 4.73 14.74
CA TYR A 288 -1.34 4.11 14.78
C TYR A 288 -0.79 3.92 16.20
N THR A 289 -1.29 4.65 17.19
CA THR A 289 -0.96 4.39 18.60
C THR A 289 -1.44 3.02 19.06
N SER A 290 -2.57 2.54 18.58
CA SER A 290 -3.18 1.29 19.05
C SER A 290 -2.98 0.12 18.08
N SER A 291 -2.97 0.37 16.79
CA SER A 291 -3.01 -0.67 15.75
C SER A 291 -1.85 -1.68 15.81
N PRO A 292 -0.57 -1.29 16.01
CA PRO A 292 0.54 -2.24 16.04
C PRO A 292 0.46 -3.22 17.22
N PHE A 293 -0.01 -2.73 18.37
CA PHE A 293 -0.11 -3.54 19.59
C PHE A 293 -1.28 -4.51 19.56
N ASN A 294 -2.34 -4.19 18.83
CA ASN A 294 -3.53 -5.02 18.71
C ASN A 294 -3.20 -6.45 18.23
N THR A 295 -2.37 -6.58 17.20
CA THR A 295 -1.95 -7.88 16.67
C THR A 295 -1.08 -8.66 17.64
N SER A 296 -0.13 -7.99 18.32
CA SER A 296 0.71 -8.62 19.33
C SER A 296 -0.14 -9.13 20.51
N TYR A 297 -1.09 -8.33 20.96
CA TYR A 297 -2.03 -8.68 22.01
C TYR A 297 -2.88 -9.91 21.66
N GLN A 298 -3.43 -9.96 20.45
CA GLN A 298 -4.22 -11.10 19.98
C GLN A 298 -3.42 -12.41 19.96
N ILE A 299 -2.15 -12.36 19.57
CA ILE A 299 -1.30 -13.57 19.45
C ILE A 299 -0.74 -13.97 20.82
N LYS A 300 -0.14 -13.04 21.55
CA LYS A 300 0.60 -13.30 22.78
C LYS A 300 -0.30 -13.48 24.00
N ASP A 301 -1.14 -12.47 24.26
CA ASP A 301 -1.90 -12.39 25.50
C ASP A 301 -3.22 -13.14 25.42
N LEU A 302 -3.91 -13.06 24.27
CA LEU A 302 -5.16 -13.77 24.03
C LEU A 302 -4.97 -15.18 23.45
N SER A 303 -3.76 -15.54 23.01
CA SER A 303 -3.40 -16.82 22.43
C SER A 303 -4.35 -17.26 21.31
N LEU A 304 -4.84 -16.32 20.50
CA LEU A 304 -5.78 -16.61 19.42
C LEU A 304 -5.07 -17.28 18.24
N PRO A 305 -5.66 -18.35 17.66
CA PRO A 305 -5.13 -18.99 16.46
C PRO A 305 -5.10 -18.04 15.26
N PHE A 306 -4.08 -18.13 14.40
CA PHE A 306 -3.99 -17.34 13.17
C PHE A 306 -5.20 -17.52 12.28
N THR A 307 -5.68 -18.78 12.11
CA THR A 307 -6.87 -19.09 11.33
C THR A 307 -8.08 -18.31 11.83
N PHE A 308 -8.30 -18.26 13.17
CA PHE A 308 -9.41 -17.51 13.74
C PHE A 308 -9.31 -16.01 13.40
N ILE A 309 -8.13 -15.38 13.60
CA ILE A 309 -7.89 -13.96 13.29
C ILE A 309 -8.18 -13.70 11.80
N MET A 310 -7.72 -14.60 10.91
CA MET A 310 -7.90 -14.45 9.47
C MET A 310 -9.37 -14.65 9.05
N VAL A 311 -10.07 -15.64 9.63
CA VAL A 311 -11.50 -15.89 9.35
C VAL A 311 -12.35 -14.70 9.79
N VAL A 312 -12.13 -14.20 11.00
CA VAL A 312 -12.85 -13.04 11.51
C VAL A 312 -12.55 -11.78 10.67
N GLY A 313 -11.28 -11.57 10.28
CA GLY A 313 -10.86 -10.52 9.36
C GLY A 313 -11.52 -10.65 7.97
N PHE A 314 -11.67 -11.88 7.45
CA PHE A 314 -12.39 -12.14 6.21
C PHE A 314 -13.85 -11.68 6.28
N PHE A 315 -14.59 -12.10 7.28
CA PHE A 315 -15.98 -11.68 7.46
C PHE A 315 -16.08 -10.17 7.71
N GLY A 316 -15.14 -9.59 8.44
CA GLY A 316 -15.04 -8.14 8.60
C GLY A 316 -14.90 -7.40 7.27
N ASN A 317 -14.04 -7.89 6.37
CA ASN A 317 -13.90 -7.29 5.04
C ASN A 317 -15.15 -7.49 4.16
N LEU A 318 -15.86 -8.61 4.26
CA LEU A 318 -17.15 -8.81 3.58
C LEU A 318 -18.20 -7.80 4.07
N ILE A 319 -18.29 -7.60 5.39
CA ILE A 319 -19.17 -6.57 5.98
C ILE A 319 -18.80 -5.19 5.45
N ARG A 320 -17.52 -4.86 5.43
CA ARG A 320 -17.01 -3.59 4.89
C ARG A 320 -17.44 -3.39 3.44
N ILE A 321 -17.23 -4.38 2.56
CA ILE A 321 -17.61 -4.33 1.15
C ILE A 321 -19.12 -4.13 0.99
N ALA A 322 -19.94 -4.87 1.77
CA ALA A 322 -21.39 -4.79 1.70
C ALA A 322 -21.92 -3.41 2.15
N ILE A 323 -21.31 -2.81 3.17
CA ILE A 323 -21.76 -1.54 3.75
C ILE A 323 -21.25 -0.33 2.93
N THR A 324 -20.08 -0.42 2.31
CA THR A 324 -19.43 0.71 1.59
C THR A 324 -20.36 1.42 0.58
N PRO A 325 -21.17 0.74 -0.28
CA PRO A 325 -22.07 1.43 -1.19
C PRO A 325 -23.19 2.20 -0.48
N MET A 326 -23.64 1.73 0.68
CA MET A 326 -24.64 2.41 1.50
C MET A 326 -24.04 3.68 2.11
N VAL A 327 -22.83 3.61 2.61
CA VAL A 327 -22.09 4.74 3.17
C VAL A 327 -21.85 5.82 2.12
N GLY A 328 -21.51 5.45 0.87
CA GLY A 328 -21.37 6.39 -0.24
C GLY A 328 -22.66 7.20 -0.46
N ARG A 329 -23.82 6.52 -0.54
CA ARG A 329 -25.12 7.18 -0.69
C ARG A 329 -25.48 8.07 0.52
N MET A 330 -25.09 7.64 1.72
CA MET A 330 -25.27 8.46 2.93
C MET A 330 -24.40 9.72 2.87
N GLY A 331 -23.17 9.61 2.36
CA GLY A 331 -22.26 10.74 2.16
C GLY A 331 -22.84 11.81 1.23
N ASP A 332 -23.38 11.36 0.10
CA ASP A 332 -24.03 12.25 -0.87
C ASP A 332 -25.27 12.97 -0.27
N ARG A 333 -25.99 12.32 0.65
CA ARG A 333 -27.21 12.86 1.24
C ARG A 333 -26.98 13.72 2.49
N TYR A 334 -26.07 13.31 3.37
CA TYR A 334 -25.89 13.93 4.70
C TYR A 334 -24.57 14.69 4.85
N GLY A 335 -23.72 14.67 3.80
CA GLY A 335 -22.41 15.29 3.79
C GLY A 335 -21.29 14.42 4.39
N MET A 336 -20.05 14.63 3.95
CA MET A 336 -18.88 13.82 4.32
C MET A 336 -18.49 13.97 5.79
N ALA A 337 -18.73 15.14 6.39
CA ALA A 337 -18.46 15.38 7.81
C ALA A 337 -19.33 14.48 8.72
N CYS A 338 -20.57 14.21 8.35
CA CYS A 338 -21.47 13.31 9.07
C CYS A 338 -20.97 11.87 9.01
N ILE A 339 -20.57 11.42 7.82
CA ILE A 339 -19.99 10.09 7.59
C ILE A 339 -18.73 9.91 8.44
N TYR A 340 -17.85 10.90 8.49
CA TYR A 340 -16.64 10.85 9.28
C TYR A 340 -16.90 10.71 10.78
N LYS A 341 -17.92 11.39 11.33
CA LYS A 341 -18.32 11.23 12.75
C LYS A 341 -18.68 9.79 13.09
N TYR A 342 -19.46 9.12 12.23
CA TYR A 342 -19.81 7.70 12.44
C TYR A 342 -18.60 6.78 12.33
N SER A 343 -17.61 7.11 11.51
CA SER A 343 -16.37 6.34 11.45
C SER A 343 -15.62 6.36 12.79
N LEU A 344 -15.54 7.51 13.44
CA LEU A 344 -14.89 7.66 14.75
C LEU A 344 -15.59 6.79 15.80
N VAL A 345 -16.93 6.76 15.82
CA VAL A 345 -17.68 5.90 16.74
C VAL A 345 -17.38 4.42 16.48
N GLY A 346 -17.37 3.98 15.22
CA GLY A 346 -17.06 2.58 14.89
C GLY A 346 -15.66 2.16 15.33
N ILE A 347 -14.65 3.00 15.10
CA ILE A 347 -13.27 2.73 15.52
C ILE A 347 -13.10 2.80 17.04
N LEU A 348 -13.78 3.72 17.70
CA LEU A 348 -13.78 3.79 19.18
C LEU A 348 -14.34 2.50 19.79
N LEU A 349 -15.45 2.00 19.27
CA LEU A 349 -16.04 0.74 19.74
C LEU A 349 -15.12 -0.46 19.46
N ASN A 350 -14.44 -0.50 18.30
CA ASN A 350 -13.43 -1.52 18.04
C ASN A 350 -12.36 -1.56 19.14
N PHE A 351 -11.75 -0.43 19.47
CA PHE A 351 -10.73 -0.38 20.53
C PHE A 351 -11.30 -0.66 21.92
N ALA A 352 -12.53 -0.23 22.20
CA ALA A 352 -13.20 -0.53 23.49
C ALA A 352 -13.41 -2.04 23.66
N PHE A 353 -13.90 -2.75 22.64
CA PHE A 353 -14.06 -4.20 22.70
C PHE A 353 -12.72 -4.93 22.82
N MET A 354 -11.68 -4.46 22.14
CA MET A 354 -10.33 -5.04 22.29
C MET A 354 -9.75 -4.81 23.69
N ALA A 355 -9.95 -3.62 24.28
CA ALA A 355 -9.50 -3.31 25.64
C ALA A 355 -10.21 -4.14 26.72
N LEU A 356 -11.45 -4.54 26.48
CA LEU A 356 -12.25 -5.42 27.36
C LEU A 356 -11.99 -6.91 27.11
N SER A 357 -11.18 -7.25 26.13
CA SER A 357 -10.87 -8.63 25.79
C SER A 357 -9.88 -9.21 26.79
N VAL A 358 -10.20 -10.38 27.33
CA VAL A 358 -9.34 -11.20 28.20
C VAL A 358 -9.37 -12.65 27.69
N PRO A 359 -8.44 -13.53 28.08
CA PRO A 359 -8.41 -14.90 27.53
C PRO A 359 -9.74 -15.69 27.66
N SER A 360 -10.53 -15.41 28.70
CA SER A 360 -11.83 -16.07 28.91
C SER A 360 -12.94 -15.64 27.94
N ASN A 361 -12.86 -14.43 27.38
CA ASN A 361 -13.85 -13.86 26.44
C ASN A 361 -13.24 -13.44 25.09
N ALA A 362 -12.00 -13.87 24.79
CA ALA A 362 -11.24 -13.43 23.63
C ALA A 362 -11.99 -13.59 22.29
N TYR A 363 -12.65 -14.73 22.07
CA TYR A 363 -13.36 -15.00 20.83
C TYR A 363 -14.52 -14.03 20.56
N PRO A 364 -15.53 -13.88 21.45
CA PRO A 364 -16.65 -12.99 21.20
C PRO A 364 -16.24 -11.50 21.16
N MET A 365 -15.27 -11.07 21.98
CA MET A 365 -14.80 -9.70 21.98
C MET A 365 -14.05 -9.35 20.69
N THR A 366 -13.21 -10.25 20.18
CA THR A 366 -12.51 -10.05 18.89
C THR A 366 -13.49 -10.01 17.72
N ILE A 367 -14.52 -10.84 17.71
CA ILE A 367 -15.58 -10.78 16.69
C ILE A 367 -16.29 -9.43 16.74
N ALA A 368 -16.74 -8.99 17.90
CA ALA A 368 -17.40 -7.71 18.08
C ALA A 368 -16.50 -6.54 17.64
N ALA A 369 -15.24 -6.52 18.10
CA ALA A 369 -14.26 -5.53 17.71
C ALA A 369 -14.08 -5.46 16.19
N THR A 370 -13.98 -6.61 15.51
CA THR A 370 -13.80 -6.66 14.06
C THR A 370 -15.03 -6.17 13.29
N ILE A 371 -16.25 -6.46 13.76
CA ILE A 371 -17.49 -5.95 13.15
C ILE A 371 -17.52 -4.41 13.23
N PHE A 372 -17.26 -3.84 14.41
CA PHE A 372 -17.24 -2.39 14.55
C PHE A 372 -16.07 -1.74 13.79
N SER A 373 -14.92 -2.41 13.72
CA SER A 373 -13.80 -2.01 12.88
C SER A 373 -14.20 -1.95 11.40
N ALA A 374 -14.86 -3.00 10.89
CA ALA A 374 -15.31 -3.06 9.50
C ALA A 374 -16.28 -1.92 9.15
N ILE A 375 -17.24 -1.65 10.04
CA ILE A 375 -18.17 -0.52 9.92
C ILE A 375 -17.37 0.79 9.94
N GLY A 376 -16.54 1.00 10.96
CA GLY A 376 -15.74 2.22 11.12
C GLY A 376 -14.87 2.52 9.90
N TRP A 377 -14.18 1.52 9.35
CA TRP A 377 -13.36 1.68 8.16
C TRP A 377 -14.15 1.92 6.88
N SER A 378 -15.38 1.37 6.75
CA SER A 378 -16.26 1.69 5.63
C SER A 378 -16.60 3.18 5.61
N PHE A 379 -16.91 3.74 6.77
CA PHE A 379 -17.21 5.15 6.93
C PHE A 379 -15.97 6.05 6.82
N ALA A 380 -14.82 5.63 7.39
CA ALA A 380 -13.57 6.39 7.35
C ALA A 380 -13.02 6.54 5.94
N GLY A 381 -13.01 5.46 5.15
CA GLY A 381 -12.46 5.48 3.80
C GLY A 381 -13.15 6.47 2.87
N ILE A 382 -14.46 6.65 3.02
CA ILE A 382 -15.23 7.62 2.23
C ILE A 382 -15.22 8.99 2.92
N GLY A 383 -15.49 9.03 4.22
CA GLY A 383 -15.67 10.28 4.97
C GLY A 383 -14.41 11.11 5.09
N LEU A 384 -13.27 10.49 5.46
CA LEU A 384 -11.99 11.21 5.61
C LEU A 384 -11.52 11.77 4.27
N PHE A 385 -11.54 10.94 3.22
CA PHE A 385 -11.15 11.38 1.89
C PHE A 385 -12.11 12.43 1.32
N GLY A 386 -13.42 12.27 1.54
CA GLY A 386 -14.42 13.25 1.14
C GLY A 386 -14.22 14.61 1.78
N ILE A 387 -14.01 14.67 3.09
CA ILE A 387 -13.69 15.93 3.81
C ILE A 387 -12.40 16.56 3.26
N GLN A 388 -11.37 15.75 3.02
CA GLN A 388 -10.12 16.27 2.45
C GLN A 388 -10.39 16.93 1.09
N LEU A 389 -11.20 16.30 0.23
CA LEU A 389 -11.53 16.87 -1.07
C LEU A 389 -12.39 18.14 -0.99
N GLU A 390 -13.31 18.23 -0.01
CA GLU A 390 -14.14 19.41 0.22
C GLU A 390 -13.33 20.62 0.74
N LEU A 391 -12.33 20.37 1.58
CA LEU A 391 -11.54 21.42 2.24
C LEU A 391 -10.28 21.85 1.44
N ILE A 392 -9.92 21.12 0.39
CA ILE A 392 -8.72 21.37 -0.41
C ILE A 392 -9.06 22.25 -1.63
N ASN A 393 -8.16 23.22 -1.90
CA ASN A 393 -8.28 24.06 -3.09
C ASN A 393 -8.04 23.24 -4.37
N GLU A 394 -8.96 23.34 -5.34
CA GLU A 394 -8.91 22.61 -6.62
C GLU A 394 -7.63 22.88 -7.42
N GLU A 395 -7.17 24.12 -7.46
CA GLU A 395 -5.95 24.49 -8.21
C GLU A 395 -4.67 23.86 -7.65
N LYS A 396 -4.60 23.65 -6.33
CA LYS A 396 -3.43 23.09 -5.61
C LYS A 396 -3.70 21.69 -5.05
N ARG A 397 -4.77 21.02 -5.51
CA ARG A 397 -5.26 19.73 -4.98
C ARG A 397 -4.16 18.69 -4.86
N THR A 398 -3.39 18.46 -5.93
CA THR A 398 -2.32 17.43 -5.95
C THR A 398 -1.24 17.69 -4.91
N LEU A 399 -0.82 18.95 -4.74
CA LEU A 399 0.16 19.31 -3.74
C LEU A 399 -0.39 19.11 -2.33
N GLN A 400 -1.59 19.60 -2.07
CA GLN A 400 -2.20 19.54 -0.75
C GLN A 400 -2.51 18.10 -0.33
N LEU A 401 -3.01 17.24 -1.24
CA LEU A 401 -3.18 15.82 -0.99
C LEU A 401 -1.85 15.11 -0.72
N SER A 402 -0.80 15.48 -1.45
CA SER A 402 0.53 14.91 -1.21
C SER A 402 1.10 15.30 0.15
N ILE A 403 0.86 16.53 0.62
CA ILE A 403 1.24 16.96 1.96
C ILE A 403 0.47 16.14 3.00
N LEU A 404 -0.85 15.99 2.84
CA LEU A 404 -1.67 15.22 3.76
C LEU A 404 -1.25 13.74 3.82
N SER A 405 -0.98 13.12 2.69
CA SER A 405 -0.58 11.70 2.64
C SER A 405 0.82 11.47 3.20
N SER A 406 1.76 12.38 2.97
CA SER A 406 3.15 12.20 3.38
C SER A 406 3.37 12.55 4.85
N ILE A 407 2.80 13.66 5.33
CA ILE A 407 2.96 14.08 6.72
C ILE A 407 1.99 13.34 7.64
N GLY A 408 0.80 13.01 7.13
CA GLY A 408 -0.16 12.20 7.88
C GLY A 408 0.23 10.72 8.00
N GLY A 409 1.21 10.25 7.25
CA GLY A 409 1.77 8.90 7.37
C GLY A 409 2.91 8.79 8.39
N VAL A 410 3.39 9.88 8.95
CA VAL A 410 4.44 9.97 10.00
C VAL A 410 3.83 10.19 11.35
#